data_69656e7d20c3a8d56c9e8c3ccfe3a911
#
_entry.id   69656e7d20c3a8d56c9e8c3ccfe3a911
#
_cell.length_a   1.000
_cell.length_b   1.000
_cell.length_c   1.000
_cell.angle_alpha   90.00
_cell.angle_beta   90.00
_cell.angle_gamma   90.00
#
_symmetry.space_group_name_H-M   'P 1'
#
loop_
_entity.id
_entity.type
_entity.pdbx_description
1 polymer ?
#
loop_
_entity_poly.entity_id
_entity_poly.type
_entity_poly.pdbx_seq_one_letter_code
_entity_poly.pdbx_strand_id
1 'polypeptide(L)'
;MIQIAFCDDDQTVLAQLSALLEKYRAQRCVQIQCTAFHSPLDLLAEIEKGTRYDILFLDVIMPAENGITAAKEIRQYDNVVKIIFLTSSAEFAVESYVVGAYFYQLKPIWEDSFFRLTDSVIAECRRADQRSLILRCKTGISRIDLDQLLYCEVLGRAAGCHRAGRHPAAAAGTGALDRAFGARAVALFAQAAAAVRRGRQRRFLPH
;
A
#
# COMPACT_ATOMS: atom_id res chain seq x y z
N MET A 1 -3.91 -12.41 -2.99
CA MET A 1 -5.26 -11.88 -3.25
C MET A 1 -5.20 -10.39 -2.97
N ILE A 2 -5.69 -9.55 -3.87
CA ILE A 2 -5.68 -8.09 -3.73
C ILE A 2 -6.95 -7.64 -2.99
N GLN A 3 -6.80 -6.80 -1.97
CA GLN A 3 -7.89 -6.23 -1.20
C GLN A 3 -8.19 -4.81 -1.70
N ILE A 4 -9.38 -4.57 -2.22
CA ILE A 4 -9.81 -3.27 -2.73
C ILE A 4 -10.98 -2.76 -1.88
N ALA A 5 -10.99 -1.46 -1.56
CA ALA A 5 -12.18 -0.82 -1.05
C ALA A 5 -12.63 0.31 -1.98
N PHE A 6 -13.93 0.45 -2.13
CA PHE A 6 -14.61 1.59 -2.74
C PHE A 6 -15.29 2.39 -1.64
N CYS A 7 -15.16 3.71 -1.69
CA CYS A 7 -15.86 4.60 -0.77
C CYS A 7 -16.44 5.78 -1.54
N ASP A 8 -17.77 5.84 -1.59
CA ASP A 8 -18.53 6.84 -2.32
C ASP A 8 -19.95 6.89 -1.70
N ASP A 9 -20.53 8.05 -1.48
CA ASP A 9 -21.88 8.18 -0.92
C ASP A 9 -22.98 7.85 -1.94
N ASP A 10 -22.65 7.93 -3.24
CA ASP A 10 -23.57 7.54 -4.31
C ASP A 10 -23.56 6.03 -4.57
N GLN A 11 -24.66 5.38 -4.16
CA GLN A 11 -24.86 3.94 -4.37
C GLN A 11 -24.79 3.53 -5.85
N THR A 12 -25.16 4.42 -6.77
CA THR A 12 -25.11 4.16 -8.22
C THR A 12 -23.65 4.05 -8.69
N VAL A 13 -22.78 4.90 -8.18
CA VAL A 13 -21.34 4.88 -8.46
C VAL A 13 -20.72 3.61 -7.89
N LEU A 14 -21.04 3.23 -6.65
CA LEU A 14 -20.56 1.99 -6.05
C LEU A 14 -20.99 0.75 -6.84
N ALA A 15 -22.23 0.72 -7.31
CA ALA A 15 -22.73 -0.37 -8.17
C ALA A 15 -22.00 -0.41 -9.52
N GLN A 16 -21.75 0.75 -10.14
CA GLN A 16 -20.97 0.85 -11.38
C GLN A 16 -19.54 0.35 -11.18
N LEU A 17 -18.86 0.79 -10.13
CA LEU A 17 -17.50 0.37 -9.81
C LEU A 17 -17.42 -1.14 -9.55
N SER A 18 -18.38 -1.68 -8.82
CA SER A 18 -18.48 -3.12 -8.56
C SER A 18 -18.66 -3.91 -9.85
N ALA A 19 -19.55 -3.46 -10.75
CA ALA A 19 -19.75 -4.09 -12.05
C ALA A 19 -18.50 -4.04 -12.94
N LEU A 20 -17.78 -2.90 -12.97
CA LEU A 20 -16.51 -2.76 -13.68
C LEU A 20 -15.44 -3.69 -13.12
N LEU A 21 -15.36 -3.81 -11.79
CA LEU A 21 -14.40 -4.70 -11.15
C LEU A 21 -14.68 -6.18 -11.42
N GLU A 22 -15.95 -6.60 -11.46
CA GLU A 22 -16.32 -7.98 -11.81
C GLU A 22 -15.94 -8.30 -13.27
N LYS A 23 -16.19 -7.39 -14.21
CA LYS A 23 -15.72 -7.54 -15.60
C LYS A 23 -14.20 -7.63 -15.67
N TYR A 24 -13.50 -6.77 -14.91
CA TYR A 24 -12.05 -6.77 -14.84
C TYR A 24 -11.51 -8.10 -14.31
N ARG A 25 -12.08 -8.62 -13.21
CA ARG A 25 -11.70 -9.93 -12.62
C ARG A 25 -11.85 -11.06 -13.63
N ALA A 26 -12.97 -11.09 -14.35
CA ALA A 26 -13.24 -12.11 -15.36
C ALA A 26 -12.23 -12.05 -16.54
N GLN A 27 -11.89 -10.85 -17.01
CA GLN A 27 -10.98 -10.68 -18.14
C GLN A 27 -9.49 -10.90 -17.79
N ARG A 28 -9.07 -10.49 -16.59
CA ARG A 28 -7.66 -10.54 -16.16
C ARG A 28 -7.31 -11.78 -15.32
N CYS A 29 -8.28 -12.60 -14.96
CA CYS A 29 -8.11 -13.76 -14.09
C CYS A 29 -7.35 -13.42 -12.78
N VAL A 30 -7.66 -12.25 -12.17
CA VAL A 30 -7.03 -11.77 -10.93
C VAL A 30 -7.93 -12.04 -9.74
N GLN A 31 -7.36 -12.57 -8.66
CA GLN A 31 -8.08 -12.74 -7.41
C GLN A 31 -8.13 -11.40 -6.65
N ILE A 32 -9.32 -10.81 -6.60
CA ILE A 32 -9.58 -9.55 -5.91
C ILE A 32 -10.76 -9.75 -4.96
N GLN A 33 -10.64 -9.28 -3.76
CA GLN A 33 -11.75 -9.08 -2.82
C GLN A 33 -12.06 -7.59 -2.75
N CYS A 34 -13.34 -7.24 -2.79
CA CYS A 34 -13.78 -5.87 -2.76
C CYS A 34 -14.76 -5.64 -1.63
N THR A 35 -14.64 -4.50 -0.95
CA THR A 35 -15.60 -4.00 0.05
C THR A 35 -16.05 -2.60 -0.37
N ALA A 36 -17.35 -2.32 -0.28
CA ALA A 36 -17.90 -1.01 -0.57
C ALA A 36 -18.34 -0.31 0.72
N PHE A 37 -18.05 0.98 0.82
CA PHE A 37 -18.41 1.85 1.92
C PHE A 37 -19.19 3.05 1.40
N HIS A 38 -20.27 3.43 2.10
CA HIS A 38 -21.06 4.61 1.79
C HIS A 38 -20.62 5.86 2.56
N SER A 39 -19.69 5.67 3.50
CA SER A 39 -19.18 6.72 4.36
C SER A 39 -17.67 6.53 4.60
N PRO A 40 -16.87 7.62 4.56
CA PRO A 40 -15.48 7.55 4.94
C PRO A 40 -15.27 7.15 6.41
N LEU A 41 -16.22 7.45 7.29
CA LEU A 41 -16.17 7.06 8.71
C LEU A 41 -16.23 5.54 8.88
N ASP A 42 -17.07 4.86 8.10
CA ASP A 42 -17.16 3.39 8.15
C ASP A 42 -15.86 2.74 7.64
N LEU A 43 -15.28 3.29 6.57
CA LEU A 43 -13.98 2.86 6.05
C LEU A 43 -12.87 3.05 7.11
N LEU A 44 -12.81 4.22 7.76
CA LEU A 44 -11.85 4.52 8.81
C LEU A 44 -12.00 3.56 9.99
N ALA A 45 -13.22 3.32 10.44
CA ALA A 45 -13.51 2.38 11.54
C ALA A 45 -13.01 0.95 11.24
N GLU A 46 -13.10 0.50 9.99
CA GLU A 46 -12.57 -0.82 9.59
C GLU A 46 -11.03 -0.83 9.56
N ILE A 47 -10.40 0.26 9.10
CA ILE A 47 -8.94 0.39 9.09
C ILE A 47 -8.40 0.45 10.53
N GLU A 48 -9.07 1.15 11.44
CA GLU A 48 -8.72 1.22 12.87
C GLU A 48 -8.79 -0.15 13.55
N LYS A 49 -9.76 -0.97 13.21
CA LYS A 49 -9.86 -2.37 13.67
C LYS A 49 -8.72 -3.26 13.15
N GLY A 50 -7.89 -2.74 12.27
CA GLY A 50 -6.73 -3.47 11.72
C GLY A 50 -6.97 -4.10 10.34
N THR A 51 -8.14 -3.88 9.71
CA THR A 51 -8.38 -4.28 8.33
C THR A 51 -7.42 -3.55 7.39
N ARG A 52 -6.82 -4.25 6.42
CA ARG A 52 -5.86 -3.68 5.47
C ARG A 52 -6.37 -3.84 4.06
N TYR A 53 -6.19 -2.78 3.28
CA TYR A 53 -6.49 -2.74 1.87
C TYR A 53 -5.22 -2.46 1.07
N ASP A 54 -5.12 -3.01 -0.13
CA ASP A 54 -4.01 -2.72 -1.05
C ASP A 54 -4.32 -1.46 -1.87
N ILE A 55 -5.61 -1.27 -2.21
CA ILE A 55 -6.08 -0.18 -3.07
C ILE A 55 -7.38 0.39 -2.48
N LEU A 56 -7.46 1.71 -2.39
CA LEU A 56 -8.66 2.44 -2.03
C LEU A 56 -9.07 3.34 -3.20
N PHE A 57 -10.30 3.20 -3.67
CA PHE A 57 -10.95 4.17 -4.54
C PHE A 57 -11.87 5.01 -3.67
N LEU A 58 -11.65 6.30 -3.62
CA LEU A 58 -12.26 7.21 -2.64
C LEU A 58 -12.81 8.44 -3.35
N ASP A 59 -14.11 8.72 -3.19
CA ASP A 59 -14.61 10.04 -3.61
C ASP A 59 -14.06 11.14 -2.70
N VAL A 60 -13.91 12.32 -3.24
CA VAL A 60 -13.49 13.50 -2.49
C VAL A 60 -14.70 14.22 -1.89
N ILE A 61 -15.81 14.29 -2.64
CA ILE A 61 -16.99 15.06 -2.24
C ILE A 61 -18.03 14.12 -1.64
N MET A 62 -18.04 14.02 -0.33
CA MET A 62 -19.02 13.24 0.42
C MET A 62 -19.61 14.07 1.55
N PRO A 63 -20.92 13.89 1.90
CA PRO A 63 -21.62 14.75 2.87
C PRO A 63 -21.05 14.71 4.29
N ALA A 64 -20.58 13.56 4.75
CA ALA A 64 -20.15 13.38 6.13
C ALA A 64 -18.73 13.89 6.37
N GLU A 65 -17.82 13.65 5.44
CA GLU A 65 -16.41 14.03 5.51
C GLU A 65 -15.80 14.06 4.13
N ASN A 66 -14.93 15.04 3.90
CA ASN A 66 -14.18 15.15 2.65
C ASN A 66 -13.15 13.99 2.52
N GLY A 67 -13.15 13.31 1.36
CA GLY A 67 -12.25 12.19 1.10
C GLY A 67 -10.76 12.51 1.26
N ILE A 68 -10.33 13.77 1.05
CA ILE A 68 -8.95 14.20 1.32
C ILE A 68 -8.65 14.15 2.83
N THR A 69 -9.60 14.58 3.68
CA THR A 69 -9.45 14.50 5.14
C THR A 69 -9.37 13.04 5.58
N ALA A 70 -10.29 12.21 5.12
CA ALA A 70 -10.25 10.78 5.38
C ALA A 70 -8.93 10.13 4.93
N ALA A 71 -8.41 10.51 3.77
CA ALA A 71 -7.11 10.03 3.29
C ALA A 71 -5.95 10.45 4.19
N LYS A 72 -5.97 11.67 4.77
CA LYS A 72 -4.97 12.11 5.77
C LYS A 72 -5.01 11.24 7.02
N GLU A 73 -6.19 10.89 7.50
CA GLU A 73 -6.36 10.01 8.66
C GLU A 73 -5.92 8.58 8.33
N ILE A 74 -6.31 8.03 7.18
CA ILE A 74 -5.85 6.72 6.72
C ILE A 74 -4.33 6.65 6.70
N ARG A 75 -3.64 7.72 6.29
CA ARG A 75 -2.17 7.77 6.27
C ARG A 75 -1.52 7.69 7.65
N GLN A 76 -2.24 7.95 8.73
CA GLN A 76 -1.74 7.74 10.09
C GLN A 76 -1.64 6.24 10.43
N TYR A 77 -2.53 5.42 9.86
CA TYR A 77 -2.60 3.97 10.07
C TYR A 77 -1.88 3.17 8.98
N ASP A 78 -1.95 3.65 7.73
CA ASP A 78 -1.39 2.96 6.56
C ASP A 78 -0.80 3.94 5.55
N ASN A 79 0.54 3.90 5.44
CA ASN A 79 1.29 4.72 4.48
C ASN A 79 1.56 4.00 3.14
N VAL A 80 1.15 2.72 3.03
CA VAL A 80 1.49 1.87 1.87
C VAL A 80 0.31 1.73 0.93
N VAL A 81 -0.93 1.75 1.45
CA VAL A 81 -2.15 1.62 0.66
C VAL A 81 -2.18 2.61 -0.50
N LYS A 82 -2.56 2.13 -1.69
CA LYS A 82 -2.68 2.97 -2.90
C LYS A 82 -4.02 3.66 -2.90
N ILE A 83 -4.03 4.98 -2.70
CA ILE A 83 -5.26 5.78 -2.72
C ILE A 83 -5.45 6.36 -4.12
N ILE A 84 -6.61 6.11 -4.69
CA ILE A 84 -7.06 6.64 -5.97
C ILE A 84 -8.31 7.46 -5.69
N PHE A 85 -8.27 8.73 -6.00
CA PHE A 85 -9.46 9.57 -5.92
C PHE A 85 -10.30 9.44 -7.18
N LEU A 86 -11.60 9.22 -7.01
CA LEU A 86 -12.61 9.22 -8.07
C LEU A 86 -13.65 10.28 -7.74
N THR A 87 -13.63 11.43 -8.40
CA THR A 87 -14.46 12.57 -8.01
C THR A 87 -14.95 13.38 -9.19
N SER A 88 -16.02 14.15 -8.99
CA SER A 88 -16.53 15.09 -9.99
C SER A 88 -15.82 16.46 -9.99
N SER A 89 -15.01 16.79 -8.96
CA SER A 89 -14.28 18.06 -8.87
C SER A 89 -12.81 17.90 -9.23
N ALA A 90 -12.25 18.88 -9.96
CA ALA A 90 -10.82 18.97 -10.23
C ALA A 90 -10.07 19.81 -9.17
N GLU A 91 -10.77 20.51 -8.29
CA GLU A 91 -10.20 21.50 -7.36
C GLU A 91 -9.22 20.89 -6.35
N PHE A 92 -9.47 19.64 -5.93
CA PHE A 92 -8.67 18.95 -4.91
C PHE A 92 -7.47 18.19 -5.47
N ALA A 93 -7.19 18.29 -6.78
CA ALA A 93 -6.09 17.56 -7.40
C ALA A 93 -4.73 17.90 -6.78
N VAL A 94 -4.48 19.15 -6.43
CA VAL A 94 -3.24 19.58 -5.77
C VAL A 94 -3.13 18.99 -4.37
N GLU A 95 -4.22 18.99 -3.61
CA GLU A 95 -4.23 18.45 -2.24
C GLU A 95 -4.02 16.94 -2.21
N SER A 96 -4.45 16.24 -3.27
CA SER A 96 -4.23 14.79 -3.40
C SER A 96 -2.75 14.40 -3.39
N TYR A 97 -1.85 15.26 -3.88
CA TYR A 97 -0.40 15.05 -3.79
C TYR A 97 0.11 15.06 -2.36
N VAL A 98 -0.46 15.91 -1.49
CA VAL A 98 -0.04 16.02 -0.09
C VAL A 98 -0.30 14.73 0.68
N VAL A 99 -1.39 14.02 0.35
CA VAL A 99 -1.73 12.74 0.97
C VAL A 99 -1.05 11.54 0.28
N GLY A 100 -0.21 11.79 -0.72
CA GLY A 100 0.46 10.74 -1.48
C GLY A 100 -0.53 9.85 -2.23
N ALA A 101 -1.52 10.45 -2.89
CA ALA A 101 -2.43 9.71 -3.76
C ALA A 101 -1.67 9.06 -4.91
N TYR A 102 -2.07 7.84 -5.26
CA TYR A 102 -1.53 7.15 -6.43
C TYR A 102 -2.03 7.76 -7.73
N PHE A 103 -3.32 8.11 -7.76
CA PHE A 103 -3.95 8.73 -8.93
C PHE A 103 -5.16 9.59 -8.53
N TYR A 104 -5.49 10.53 -9.40
CA TYR A 104 -6.68 11.38 -9.29
C TYR A 104 -7.46 11.29 -10.61
N GLN A 105 -8.66 10.71 -10.57
CA GLN A 105 -9.50 10.45 -11.73
C GLN A 105 -10.80 11.23 -11.63
N LEU A 106 -11.12 12.01 -12.65
CA LEU A 106 -12.42 12.66 -12.75
C LEU A 106 -13.51 11.68 -13.22
N LYS A 107 -14.69 11.77 -12.61
CA LYS A 107 -15.92 11.15 -13.12
C LYS A 107 -16.34 11.85 -14.43
N PRO A 108 -16.93 11.16 -15.42
CA PRO A 108 -17.37 9.77 -15.39
C PRO A 108 -16.24 8.76 -15.59
N ILE A 109 -16.45 7.56 -15.03
CA ILE A 109 -15.45 6.48 -15.06
C ILE A 109 -15.75 5.58 -16.26
N TRP A 110 -14.86 5.61 -17.25
CA TRP A 110 -14.96 4.75 -18.44
C TRP A 110 -14.25 3.42 -18.20
N GLU A 111 -14.80 2.33 -18.75
CA GLU A 111 -14.29 0.97 -18.58
C GLU A 111 -12.79 0.88 -18.94
N ASP A 112 -12.39 1.41 -20.11
CA ASP A 112 -11.00 1.38 -20.56
C ASP A 112 -10.03 2.12 -19.63
N SER A 113 -10.45 3.28 -19.10
CA SER A 113 -9.61 4.05 -18.18
C SER A 113 -9.52 3.36 -16.82
N PHE A 114 -10.63 2.80 -16.32
CA PHE A 114 -10.66 2.01 -15.09
C PHE A 114 -9.75 0.78 -15.19
N PHE A 115 -9.80 0.06 -16.31
CA PHE A 115 -8.99 -1.14 -16.51
C PHE A 115 -7.50 -0.81 -16.56
N ARG A 116 -7.09 0.22 -17.33
CA ARG A 116 -5.68 0.66 -17.39
C ARG A 116 -5.16 1.12 -16.02
N LEU A 117 -5.97 1.87 -15.30
CA LEU A 117 -5.61 2.34 -13.95
C LEU A 117 -5.47 1.17 -12.99
N THR A 118 -6.41 0.22 -13.02
CA THR A 118 -6.39 -0.97 -12.17
C THR A 118 -5.21 -1.88 -12.51
N ASP A 119 -4.89 -2.10 -13.80
CA ASP A 119 -3.69 -2.83 -14.25
C ASP A 119 -2.41 -2.18 -13.68
N SER A 120 -2.32 -0.84 -13.76
CA SER A 120 -1.14 -0.09 -13.28
C SER A 120 -0.96 -0.20 -11.77
N VAL A 121 -2.04 0.03 -11.00
CA VAL A 121 -1.95 0.02 -9.53
C VAL A 121 -1.70 -1.39 -8.98
N ILE A 122 -2.32 -2.43 -9.57
CA ILE A 122 -2.06 -3.83 -9.18
C ILE A 122 -0.61 -4.22 -9.47
N ALA A 123 -0.06 -3.82 -10.63
CA ALA A 123 1.35 -4.06 -10.95
C ALA A 123 2.27 -3.39 -9.91
N GLU A 124 1.93 -2.20 -9.42
CA GLU A 124 2.69 -1.51 -8.38
C GLU A 124 2.57 -2.21 -7.02
N CYS A 125 1.37 -2.67 -6.62
CA CYS A 125 1.19 -3.45 -5.41
C CYS A 125 2.02 -4.74 -5.43
N ARG A 126 2.02 -5.47 -6.55
CA ARG A 126 2.83 -6.69 -6.73
C ARG A 126 4.33 -6.42 -6.67
N ARG A 127 4.80 -5.30 -7.24
CA ARG A 127 6.21 -4.90 -7.13
C ARG A 127 6.60 -4.59 -5.68
N ALA A 128 5.74 -3.89 -4.95
CA ALA A 128 5.95 -3.60 -3.54
C ALA A 128 5.99 -4.89 -2.69
N ASP A 129 5.14 -5.90 -3.01
CA ASP A 129 5.18 -7.20 -2.36
C ASP A 129 6.48 -7.95 -2.61
N GLN A 130 6.99 -7.95 -3.84
CA GLN A 130 8.27 -8.58 -4.19
C GLN A 130 9.48 -7.89 -3.52
N ARG A 131 9.33 -6.65 -3.10
CA ARG A 131 10.37 -5.86 -2.40
C ARG A 131 10.20 -5.89 -0.88
N SER A 132 9.34 -6.71 -0.35
CA SER A 132 9.14 -6.88 1.09
C SER A 132 9.56 -8.26 1.58
N LEU A 133 10.09 -8.31 2.81
CA LEU A 133 10.38 -9.53 3.55
C LEU A 133 9.34 -9.73 4.64
N ILE A 134 8.80 -10.94 4.71
CA ILE A 134 7.93 -11.35 5.82
C ILE A 134 8.77 -12.14 6.80
N LEU A 135 8.95 -11.59 8.00
CA LEU A 135 9.69 -12.23 9.08
C LEU A 135 8.75 -12.69 10.18
N ARG A 136 8.96 -13.92 10.64
CA ARG A 136 8.32 -14.43 11.87
C ARG A 136 9.22 -14.10 13.06
N CYS A 137 8.73 -13.22 13.94
CA CYS A 137 9.39 -12.80 15.17
C CYS A 137 8.72 -13.43 16.39
N LYS A 138 9.34 -13.33 17.57
CA LYS A 138 8.70 -13.79 18.82
C LYS A 138 7.39 -13.06 19.13
N THR A 139 7.27 -11.83 18.69
CA THR A 139 6.11 -10.94 18.88
C THR A 139 5.05 -11.05 17.80
N GLY A 140 5.26 -11.91 16.75
CA GLY A 140 4.32 -12.09 15.66
C GLY A 140 5.00 -12.09 14.28
N ILE A 141 4.27 -11.63 13.27
CA ILE A 141 4.75 -11.52 11.89
C ILE A 141 5.05 -10.04 11.59
N SER A 142 6.27 -9.77 11.14
CA SER A 142 6.70 -8.43 10.71
C SER A 142 6.97 -8.41 9.21
N ARG A 143 6.45 -7.39 8.51
CA ARG A 143 6.74 -7.11 7.11
C ARG A 143 7.79 -6.00 7.02
N ILE A 144 8.89 -6.25 6.34
CA ILE A 144 9.99 -5.31 6.16
C ILE A 144 10.10 -4.95 4.68
N ASP A 145 9.99 -3.66 4.37
CA ASP A 145 10.27 -3.13 3.05
C ASP A 145 11.79 -3.13 2.83
N LEU A 146 12.23 -3.78 1.73
CA LEU A 146 13.66 -3.87 1.38
C LEU A 146 14.28 -2.51 1.08
N ASP A 147 13.51 -1.52 0.66
CA ASP A 147 14.00 -0.15 0.41
C ASP A 147 14.31 0.60 1.71
N GLN A 148 13.68 0.23 2.81
CA GLN A 148 13.93 0.79 4.14
C GLN A 148 14.99 0.00 4.92
N LEU A 149 15.43 -1.13 4.40
CA LEU A 149 16.40 -1.99 5.05
C LEU A 149 17.81 -1.41 4.89
N LEU A 150 18.45 -1.04 5.99
CA LEU A 150 19.83 -0.56 6.01
C LEU A 150 20.81 -1.73 5.95
N TYR A 151 20.69 -2.65 6.90
CA TYR A 151 21.49 -3.86 6.97
C TYR A 151 20.79 -4.93 7.83
N CYS A 152 21.28 -6.15 7.68
CA CYS A 152 20.89 -7.28 8.54
C CYS A 152 22.13 -7.84 9.21
N GLU A 153 22.01 -8.22 10.47
CA GLU A 153 23.04 -8.91 11.22
C GLU A 153 22.55 -10.26 11.69
N VAL A 154 23.47 -11.21 11.84
CA VAL A 154 23.20 -12.53 12.38
C VAL A 154 24.02 -12.70 13.64
N LEU A 155 23.33 -12.89 14.77
CA LEU A 155 23.94 -13.10 16.08
C LEU A 155 23.58 -14.51 16.56
N GLY A 156 24.45 -15.46 16.31
CA GLY A 156 24.24 -16.88 16.63
C GLY A 156 23.08 -17.48 15.80
N ARG A 157 21.98 -17.86 16.48
CA ARG A 157 20.77 -18.40 15.83
C ARG A 157 19.70 -17.35 15.57
N ALA A 158 19.96 -16.08 15.84
CA ALA A 158 19.04 -14.98 15.63
C ALA A 158 19.54 -14.06 14.51
N ALA A 159 18.60 -13.52 13.75
CA ALA A 159 18.89 -12.48 12.77
C ALA A 159 18.12 -11.20 13.13
N GLY A 160 18.79 -10.05 13.04
CA GLY A 160 18.24 -8.74 13.26
C GLY A 160 18.24 -7.90 11.98
N CYS A 161 17.18 -7.12 11.75
CA CYS A 161 17.08 -6.18 10.65
C CYS A 161 17.05 -4.76 11.18
N HIS A 162 17.91 -3.91 10.63
CA HIS A 162 17.96 -2.48 10.94
C HIS A 162 17.33 -1.67 9.82
N ARG A 163 16.40 -0.78 10.16
CA ARG A 163 15.67 0.08 9.22
C ARG A 163 16.10 1.53 9.35
N ALA A 164 16.02 2.29 8.25
CA ALA A 164 16.14 3.74 8.29
C ALA A 164 14.98 4.34 9.10
N GLY A 165 15.29 5.02 10.21
CA GLY A 165 14.29 5.73 11.01
C GLY A 165 13.74 6.95 10.27
N ARG A 166 12.44 7.21 10.40
CA ARG A 166 11.77 8.37 9.79
C ARG A 166 11.86 9.67 10.63
N HIS A 167 12.87 9.85 11.51
CA HIS A 167 12.99 11.10 12.26
C HIS A 167 14.39 11.70 12.10
N PRO A 168 14.50 12.98 11.67
CA PRO A 168 15.78 13.69 11.59
C PRO A 168 16.35 14.14 12.96
N ALA A 169 15.74 13.75 14.09
CA ALA A 169 16.13 14.22 15.42
C ALA A 169 16.53 13.11 16.42
N ALA A 170 16.94 11.94 15.95
CA ALA A 170 17.51 10.90 16.83
C ALA A 170 18.79 10.31 16.21
N ALA A 171 19.85 11.12 16.23
CA ALA A 171 21.21 10.57 16.29
C ALA A 171 21.32 9.80 17.61
N ALA A 172 21.67 8.50 17.53
CA ALA A 172 21.84 7.57 18.64
C ALA A 172 20.53 7.03 19.29
N GLY A 173 19.77 6.24 18.53
CA GLY A 173 18.67 5.44 19.08
C GLY A 173 18.39 4.27 18.13
N THR A 174 18.71 3.06 18.58
CA THR A 174 18.46 1.77 17.92
C THR A 174 17.06 1.73 17.32
N GLY A 175 16.97 1.81 15.99
CA GLY A 175 15.75 1.50 15.24
C GLY A 175 15.26 0.10 15.65
N ALA A 176 13.94 -0.09 15.68
CA ALA A 176 13.31 -1.31 16.15
C ALA A 176 14.01 -2.56 15.60
N LEU A 177 14.52 -3.39 16.53
CA LEU A 177 15.24 -4.62 16.21
C LEU A 177 14.22 -5.75 16.08
N ASP A 178 13.83 -6.09 14.87
CA ASP A 178 13.04 -7.29 14.62
C ASP A 178 13.96 -8.52 14.56
N ARG A 179 13.96 -9.33 15.61
CA ARG A 179 14.77 -10.56 15.70
C ARG A 179 13.97 -11.77 15.22
N ALA A 180 14.40 -12.32 14.09
CA ALA A 180 13.87 -13.60 13.57
C ALA A 180 14.76 -14.79 14.01
N PHE A 181 14.17 -15.94 14.28
CA PHE A 181 14.87 -17.12 14.79
C PHE A 181 14.82 -18.30 13.81
N GLY A 182 15.99 -18.94 13.54
CA GLY A 182 16.12 -20.23 12.87
C GLY A 182 16.92 -20.23 11.57
N ALA A 183 17.41 -21.42 11.15
CA ALA A 183 18.26 -21.59 9.97
C ALA A 183 17.60 -21.12 8.64
N ARG A 184 16.26 -21.19 8.54
CA ARG A 184 15.50 -20.65 7.39
C ARG A 184 15.54 -19.12 7.32
N ALA A 185 15.63 -18.42 8.45
CA ALA A 185 15.77 -16.97 8.48
C ALA A 185 17.11 -16.52 7.88
N VAL A 186 18.18 -17.22 8.21
CA VAL A 186 19.53 -16.93 7.68
C VAL A 186 19.59 -17.09 6.16
N ALA A 187 18.95 -18.11 5.60
CA ALA A 187 18.89 -18.33 4.15
C ALA A 187 18.06 -17.26 3.43
N LEU A 188 16.92 -16.83 4.00
CA LEU A 188 16.11 -15.74 3.50
C LEU A 188 16.86 -14.40 3.54
N PHE A 189 17.65 -14.15 4.58
CA PHE A 189 18.49 -12.96 4.69
C PHE A 189 19.62 -12.93 3.66
N ALA A 190 20.23 -14.08 3.35
CA ALA A 190 21.24 -14.15 2.30
C ALA A 190 20.63 -13.83 0.92
N GLN A 191 19.42 -14.29 0.63
CA GLN A 191 18.69 -13.98 -0.60
C GLN A 191 18.29 -12.50 -0.67
N ALA A 192 17.84 -11.91 0.44
CA ALA A 192 17.48 -10.50 0.52
C ALA A 192 18.70 -9.58 0.36
N ALA A 193 19.83 -9.89 1.00
CA ALA A 193 21.08 -9.17 0.84
C ALA A 193 21.60 -9.21 -0.60
N ALA A 194 21.43 -10.35 -1.28
CA ALA A 194 21.77 -10.48 -2.70
C ALA A 194 20.83 -9.68 -3.62
N ALA A 195 19.54 -9.55 -3.28
CA ALA A 195 18.57 -8.74 -4.01
C ALA A 195 18.85 -7.23 -3.87
N VAL A 196 19.19 -6.77 -2.66
CA VAL A 196 19.58 -5.37 -2.38
C VAL A 196 20.86 -5.01 -3.13
N ARG A 197 21.87 -5.90 -3.17
CA ARG A 197 23.10 -5.67 -3.94
C ARG A 197 22.81 -5.52 -5.44
N ARG A 198 21.95 -6.38 -6.02
CA ARG A 198 21.57 -6.30 -7.44
C ARG A 198 20.78 -5.03 -7.77
N GLY A 199 19.92 -4.57 -6.87
CA GLY A 199 19.17 -3.32 -7.04
C GLY A 199 20.06 -2.06 -6.99
N ARG A 200 21.10 -2.05 -6.15
CA ARG A 200 22.07 -0.95 -6.08
C ARG A 200 23.00 -0.90 -7.30
N GLN A 201 23.44 -2.03 -7.84
CA GLN A 201 24.28 -2.05 -9.04
C GLN A 201 23.59 -1.51 -10.30
N ARG A 202 22.26 -1.68 -10.43
CA ARG A 202 21.50 -1.11 -11.56
C ARG A 202 21.33 0.42 -11.51
N ARG A 203 21.55 1.07 -10.35
CA ARG A 203 21.46 2.54 -10.21
C ARG A 203 22.78 3.28 -10.54
N PHE A 204 23.86 2.57 -10.77
CA PHE A 204 25.20 3.14 -11.02
C PHE A 204 25.75 2.84 -12.41
N LEU A 205 24.94 2.43 -13.39
CA LEU A 205 25.36 2.39 -14.79
C LEU A 205 25.05 3.76 -15.42
N PRO A 206 26.07 4.56 -15.78
CA PRO A 206 25.86 5.79 -16.53
C PRO A 206 25.38 5.44 -17.93
N HIS A 207 24.43 6.24 -18.43
CA HIS A 207 24.01 6.25 -19.84
C HIS A 207 25.12 6.84 -20.71
#